data_4cda2f1065f255425da3a5875fa04238
#
_entry.id   4cda2f1065f255425da3a5875fa04238
#
_cell.length_a   1.000
_cell.length_b   1.000
_cell.length_c   1.000
_cell.angle_alpha   90.00
_cell.angle_beta   90.00
_cell.angle_gamma   90.00
#
_symmetry.space_group_name_H-M   'P 1'
#
loop_
_entity.id
_entity.type
_entity.pdbx_description
1 polymer ?
#
loop_
_entity_poly.entity_id
_entity_poly.type
_entity_poly.pdbx_seq_one_letter_code
_entity_poly.pdbx_strand_id
1 'polypeptide(L)'
;MTKQNKSFKFRLLPNKEQAILLAKTFGCVRFAYNKMLAERQEMYEKFKDDKEKLKKQKFPTPAKYKKEFPFLKEVDSLALANAQMNLQKAYKYFFEGNAKFPKFKNRKTKQAYTTNRVNGNIELQDGYIKLPKLKLVKIKQHREIPTDYKLKSCTISKTKTGKYYISILTEYEKEIKPVSIQKVVGLDFAMDGLYVESEQGEKANYPRFYRQSIDKLAKEQSILSRRKKGSARWEKQRLKVAKLHEKIANQRKNFLHHQSKELATTYDAVIIEDLDMKGMSKALNFGKSVHDNGWGMFTTFLAYKLKEQGKQLIKIDKWFPSTKKCSYCGTKKKMSLSERTYHCSCGFVLDRDHNSAINIKNEGLRLLA
;
A
#
# COMPACT_ATOMS: atom_id res chain seq x y z
N MET A 1 1.34 -28.15 -4.41
CA MET A 1 0.61 -26.88 -4.73
C MET A 1 0.52 -26.03 -3.48
N THR A 2 0.77 -24.73 -3.58
CA THR A 2 0.69 -23.80 -2.46
C THR A 2 -0.52 -22.89 -2.62
N LYS A 3 -1.20 -22.59 -1.49
CA LYS A 3 -2.31 -21.64 -1.48
C LYS A 3 -1.80 -20.24 -1.72
N GLN A 4 -2.31 -19.59 -2.75
CA GLN A 4 -2.01 -18.21 -3.12
C GLN A 4 -3.24 -17.33 -2.94
N ASN A 5 -3.02 -16.05 -2.66
CA ASN A 5 -4.08 -15.07 -2.52
C ASN A 5 -3.97 -14.01 -3.61
N LYS A 6 -5.09 -13.70 -4.27
CA LYS A 6 -5.17 -12.62 -5.25
C LYS A 6 -6.35 -11.71 -4.97
N SER A 7 -6.14 -10.41 -5.15
CA SER A 7 -7.20 -9.42 -4.94
C SER A 7 -7.61 -8.76 -6.24
N PHE A 8 -8.93 -8.74 -6.49
CA PHE A 8 -9.54 -8.11 -7.65
C PHE A 8 -10.30 -6.87 -7.21
N LYS A 9 -9.93 -5.70 -7.72
CA LYS A 9 -10.55 -4.44 -7.36
C LYS A 9 -11.42 -3.92 -8.50
N PHE A 10 -12.73 -3.74 -8.22
CA PHE A 10 -13.71 -3.24 -9.16
C PHE A 10 -14.35 -1.94 -8.67
N ARG A 11 -14.90 -1.17 -9.60
CA ARG A 11 -15.78 -0.06 -9.29
C ARG A 11 -17.12 -0.61 -8.80
N LEU A 12 -17.59 -0.15 -7.63
CA LEU A 12 -18.91 -0.47 -7.09
C LEU A 12 -19.86 0.70 -7.41
N LEU A 13 -21.06 0.39 -7.86
CA LEU A 13 -22.08 1.33 -8.32
C LEU A 13 -23.36 1.16 -7.49
N PRO A 14 -23.38 1.57 -6.20
CA PRO A 14 -24.54 1.44 -5.36
C PRO A 14 -25.65 2.42 -5.79
N ASN A 15 -26.92 2.02 -5.66
CA ASN A 15 -28.07 2.91 -5.74
C ASN A 15 -28.13 3.85 -4.49
N LYS A 16 -29.14 4.73 -4.40
CA LYS A 16 -29.28 5.69 -3.31
C LYS A 16 -29.42 5.02 -1.94
N GLU A 17 -30.25 4.00 -1.83
CA GLU A 17 -30.49 3.25 -0.58
C GLU A 17 -29.24 2.49 -0.13
N GLN A 18 -28.60 1.80 -1.08
CA GLN A 18 -27.34 1.10 -0.82
C GLN A 18 -26.23 2.06 -0.41
N ALA A 19 -26.16 3.25 -0.99
CA ALA A 19 -25.17 4.28 -0.62
C ALA A 19 -25.41 4.80 0.81
N ILE A 20 -26.67 4.93 1.24
CA ILE A 20 -27.04 5.27 2.62
C ILE A 20 -26.62 4.15 3.57
N LEU A 21 -26.94 2.89 3.26
CA LEU A 21 -26.56 1.74 4.09
C LEU A 21 -25.04 1.57 4.18
N LEU A 22 -24.31 1.81 3.08
CA LEU A 22 -22.86 1.85 3.10
C LEU A 22 -22.30 2.94 4.03
N ALA A 23 -22.90 4.13 4.01
CA ALA A 23 -22.51 5.23 4.89
C ALA A 23 -22.77 4.88 6.38
N LYS A 24 -23.93 4.27 6.70
CA LYS A 24 -24.23 3.71 8.02
C LYS A 24 -23.20 2.66 8.42
N THR A 25 -22.87 1.70 7.53
CA THR A 25 -21.89 0.64 7.79
C THR A 25 -20.50 1.20 8.11
N PHE A 26 -20.00 2.19 7.35
CA PHE A 26 -18.75 2.86 7.67
C PHE A 26 -18.80 3.57 9.03
N GLY A 27 -19.94 4.16 9.39
CA GLY A 27 -20.19 4.77 10.70
C GLY A 27 -20.13 3.77 11.83
N CYS A 28 -20.87 2.67 11.72
CA CYS A 28 -20.98 1.61 12.73
C CYS A 28 -19.63 0.88 12.95
N VAL A 29 -18.91 0.58 11.88
CA VAL A 29 -17.56 -0.04 11.95
C VAL A 29 -16.58 0.88 12.69
N ARG A 30 -16.62 2.17 12.41
CA ARG A 30 -15.81 3.17 13.12
C ARG A 30 -16.21 3.30 14.57
N PHE A 31 -17.50 3.36 14.86
CA PHE A 31 -18.05 3.42 16.23
C PHE A 31 -17.60 2.21 17.03
N ALA A 32 -17.83 1.00 16.53
CA ALA A 32 -17.43 -0.24 17.21
C ALA A 32 -15.93 -0.29 17.48
N TYR A 33 -15.09 0.07 16.48
CA TYR A 33 -13.66 0.16 16.68
C TYR A 33 -13.28 1.13 17.80
N ASN A 34 -13.85 2.33 17.79
CA ASN A 34 -13.52 3.36 18.77
C ASN A 34 -14.01 3.00 20.17
N LYS A 35 -15.21 2.43 20.30
CA LYS A 35 -15.76 2.00 21.59
C LYS A 35 -14.88 0.89 22.20
N MET A 36 -14.50 -0.12 21.40
CA MET A 36 -13.59 -1.17 21.85
C MET A 36 -12.20 -0.63 22.22
N LEU A 37 -11.70 0.39 21.50
CA LEU A 37 -10.42 1.02 21.85
C LEU A 37 -10.51 1.79 23.16
N ALA A 38 -11.59 2.57 23.38
CA ALA A 38 -11.82 3.30 24.64
C ALA A 38 -11.89 2.34 25.83
N GLU A 39 -12.75 1.32 25.75
CA GLU A 39 -12.88 0.34 26.85
C GLU A 39 -11.57 -0.41 27.16
N ARG A 40 -10.73 -0.69 26.13
CA ARG A 40 -9.39 -1.25 26.37
C ARG A 40 -8.46 -0.29 27.08
N GLN A 41 -8.52 0.98 26.77
CA GLN A 41 -7.73 2.00 27.46
C GLN A 41 -8.19 2.15 28.91
N GLU A 42 -9.51 2.22 29.15
CA GLU A 42 -10.11 2.28 30.49
C GLU A 42 -9.72 1.04 31.33
N MET A 43 -9.80 -0.15 30.75
CA MET A 43 -9.36 -1.38 31.40
C MET A 43 -7.87 -1.37 31.76
N TYR A 44 -7.04 -0.90 30.85
CA TYR A 44 -5.60 -0.77 31.11
C TYR A 44 -5.32 0.19 32.27
N GLU A 45 -5.91 1.40 32.24
CA GLU A 45 -5.72 2.37 33.33
C GLU A 45 -6.18 1.83 34.68
N LYS A 46 -7.28 1.06 34.70
CA LYS A 46 -7.84 0.48 35.91
C LYS A 46 -6.95 -0.65 36.50
N PHE A 47 -6.27 -1.41 35.68
CA PHE A 47 -5.57 -2.63 36.08
C PHE A 47 -4.07 -2.63 35.74
N LYS A 48 -3.49 -1.49 35.37
CA LYS A 48 -2.07 -1.40 34.94
C LYS A 48 -1.09 -1.84 36.03
N ASP A 49 -1.44 -1.66 37.30
CA ASP A 49 -0.63 -2.02 38.46
C ASP A 49 -0.83 -3.48 38.89
N ASP A 50 -1.84 -4.19 38.33
CA ASP A 50 -2.15 -5.57 38.62
C ASP A 50 -2.13 -6.41 37.31
N LYS A 51 -0.97 -6.91 36.95
CA LYS A 51 -0.76 -7.67 35.70
C LYS A 51 -1.61 -8.94 35.62
N GLU A 52 -1.93 -9.58 36.73
CA GLU A 52 -2.75 -10.80 36.75
C GLU A 52 -4.20 -10.49 36.44
N LYS A 53 -4.75 -9.46 37.08
CA LYS A 53 -6.10 -9.02 36.81
C LYS A 53 -6.22 -8.51 35.38
N LEU A 54 -5.21 -7.77 34.85
CA LEU A 54 -5.20 -7.29 33.47
C LEU A 54 -5.23 -8.45 32.45
N LYS A 55 -4.48 -9.54 32.70
CA LYS A 55 -4.48 -10.73 31.83
C LYS A 55 -5.82 -11.48 31.82
N LYS A 56 -6.54 -11.46 32.92
CA LYS A 56 -7.86 -12.11 33.05
C LYS A 56 -9.00 -11.32 32.41
N GLN A 57 -8.76 -10.06 32.00
CA GLN A 57 -9.82 -9.24 31.41
C GLN A 57 -10.27 -9.75 30.04
N LYS A 58 -11.57 -9.92 29.87
CA LYS A 58 -12.19 -10.22 28.58
C LYS A 58 -12.39 -8.94 27.79
N PHE A 59 -11.79 -8.88 26.62
CA PHE A 59 -11.98 -7.73 25.74
C PHE A 59 -13.40 -7.69 25.16
N PRO A 60 -13.99 -6.49 25.07
CA PRO A 60 -15.34 -6.31 24.56
C PRO A 60 -15.45 -6.75 23.09
N THR A 61 -16.61 -7.28 22.74
CA THR A 61 -16.93 -7.74 21.38
C THR A 61 -18.06 -6.92 20.77
N PRO A 62 -18.18 -6.85 19.43
CA PRO A 62 -19.30 -6.16 18.79
C PRO A 62 -20.68 -6.70 19.18
N ALA A 63 -20.77 -7.98 19.60
CA ALA A 63 -22.03 -8.58 20.06
C ALA A 63 -22.56 -7.92 21.33
N LYS A 64 -21.67 -7.58 22.28
CA LYS A 64 -22.04 -6.81 23.49
C LYS A 64 -22.71 -5.49 23.12
N TYR A 65 -22.13 -4.76 22.19
CA TYR A 65 -22.64 -3.44 21.81
C TYR A 65 -23.94 -3.45 21.02
N LYS A 66 -24.32 -4.56 20.39
CA LYS A 66 -25.61 -4.67 19.69
C LYS A 66 -26.82 -4.66 20.65
N LYS A 67 -26.61 -5.04 21.93
CA LYS A 67 -27.63 -4.94 22.96
C LYS A 67 -27.82 -3.49 23.40
N GLU A 68 -26.72 -2.79 23.62
CA GLU A 68 -26.67 -1.40 24.09
C GLU A 68 -26.99 -0.38 22.95
N PHE A 69 -26.56 -0.69 21.72
CA PHE A 69 -26.71 0.18 20.54
C PHE A 69 -27.46 -0.53 19.41
N PRO A 70 -28.81 -0.52 19.39
CA PRO A 70 -29.64 -1.25 18.43
C PRO A 70 -29.33 -0.95 16.97
N PHE A 71 -28.88 0.29 16.62
CA PHE A 71 -28.52 0.68 15.25
C PHE A 71 -27.39 -0.17 14.65
N LEU A 72 -26.60 -0.85 15.47
CA LEU A 72 -25.58 -1.79 14.99
C LEU A 72 -26.16 -3.06 14.36
N LYS A 73 -27.45 -3.35 14.60
CA LYS A 73 -28.17 -4.49 13.98
C LYS A 73 -28.55 -4.22 12.53
N GLU A 74 -28.61 -2.94 12.11
CA GLU A 74 -28.94 -2.55 10.74
C GLU A 74 -27.85 -2.93 9.73
N VAL A 75 -26.59 -3.06 10.20
CA VAL A 75 -25.44 -3.27 9.34
C VAL A 75 -24.92 -4.72 9.41
N ASP A 76 -24.01 -5.05 8.50
CA ASP A 76 -23.38 -6.37 8.42
C ASP A 76 -22.58 -6.71 9.70
N SER A 77 -22.94 -7.81 10.33
CA SER A 77 -22.28 -8.31 11.56
C SER A 77 -20.83 -8.67 11.35
N LEU A 78 -20.47 -9.22 10.17
CA LEU A 78 -19.10 -9.57 9.84
C LEU A 78 -18.23 -8.32 9.63
N ALA A 79 -18.80 -7.21 9.17
CA ALA A 79 -18.11 -5.93 9.11
C ALA A 79 -17.73 -5.42 10.50
N LEU A 80 -18.61 -5.60 11.51
CA LEU A 80 -18.31 -5.26 12.90
C LEU A 80 -17.27 -6.20 13.52
N ALA A 81 -17.35 -7.50 13.24
CA ALA A 81 -16.33 -8.47 13.68
C ALA A 81 -14.95 -8.15 13.09
N ASN A 82 -14.89 -7.74 11.81
CA ASN A 82 -13.63 -7.29 11.20
C ASN A 82 -13.09 -5.99 11.85
N ALA A 83 -13.94 -5.12 12.40
CA ALA A 83 -13.46 -3.97 13.17
C ALA A 83 -12.71 -4.41 14.44
N GLN A 84 -13.17 -5.44 15.12
CA GLN A 84 -12.49 -6.04 16.25
C GLN A 84 -11.15 -6.66 15.85
N MET A 85 -11.13 -7.48 14.80
CA MET A 85 -9.90 -8.07 14.27
C MET A 85 -8.87 -7.02 13.88
N ASN A 86 -9.32 -5.91 13.25
CA ASN A 86 -8.45 -4.79 12.89
C ASN A 86 -7.85 -4.09 14.12
N LEU A 87 -8.62 -3.97 15.21
CA LEU A 87 -8.11 -3.41 16.47
C LEU A 87 -7.08 -4.36 17.12
N GLN A 88 -7.38 -5.66 17.16
CA GLN A 88 -6.43 -6.67 17.65
C GLN A 88 -5.11 -6.65 16.87
N LYS A 89 -5.19 -6.58 15.53
CA LYS A 89 -4.02 -6.49 14.67
C LYS A 89 -3.23 -5.20 14.91
N ALA A 90 -3.91 -4.07 15.16
CA ALA A 90 -3.26 -2.80 15.47
C ALA A 90 -2.49 -2.87 16.79
N TYR A 91 -3.05 -3.50 17.84
CA TYR A 91 -2.35 -3.75 19.10
C TYR A 91 -1.16 -4.69 18.93
N LYS A 92 -1.36 -5.81 18.17
CA LYS A 92 -0.26 -6.73 17.87
C LYS A 92 0.93 -6.00 17.26
N TYR A 93 0.71 -5.18 16.23
CA TYR A 93 1.78 -4.42 15.57
C TYR A 93 2.40 -3.35 16.48
N PHE A 94 1.64 -2.80 17.43
CA PHE A 94 2.17 -1.89 18.44
C PHE A 94 3.14 -2.63 19.39
N PHE A 95 2.75 -3.75 19.93
CA PHE A 95 3.59 -4.54 20.84
C PHE A 95 4.82 -5.13 20.16
N GLU A 96 4.75 -5.43 18.85
CA GLU A 96 5.89 -5.85 18.04
C GLU A 96 6.82 -4.70 17.62
N GLY A 97 6.56 -3.45 18.05
CA GLY A 97 7.33 -2.26 17.63
C GLY A 97 7.12 -1.82 16.18
N ASN A 98 6.25 -2.52 15.42
CA ASN A 98 6.01 -2.25 14.00
C ASN A 98 5.09 -1.05 13.74
N ALA A 99 4.35 -0.58 14.74
CA ALA A 99 3.43 0.54 14.63
C ALA A 99 3.33 1.33 15.94
N LYS A 100 2.86 2.59 15.82
CA LYS A 100 2.51 3.39 16.99
C LYS A 100 1.21 2.91 17.62
N PHE A 101 0.94 3.36 18.85
CA PHE A 101 -0.29 3.05 19.58
C PHE A 101 -1.56 3.29 18.73
N PRO A 102 -2.59 2.41 18.79
CA PRO A 102 -3.83 2.55 18.04
C PRO A 102 -4.54 3.87 18.32
N LYS A 103 -4.98 4.57 17.26
CA LYS A 103 -5.66 5.85 17.36
C LYS A 103 -7.15 5.73 17.05
N PHE A 104 -7.96 6.59 17.68
CA PHE A 104 -9.37 6.74 17.36
C PHE A 104 -9.56 7.12 15.89
N LYS A 105 -10.55 6.51 15.25
CA LYS A 105 -10.91 6.79 13.85
C LYS A 105 -11.96 7.91 13.78
N ASN A 106 -11.84 8.78 12.80
CA ASN A 106 -12.80 9.86 12.54
C ASN A 106 -13.32 9.83 11.09
N ARG A 107 -14.20 10.75 10.70
CA ARG A 107 -14.74 10.81 9.33
C ARG A 107 -13.69 11.12 8.25
N LYS A 108 -12.54 11.68 8.61
CA LYS A 108 -11.44 11.99 7.68
C LYS A 108 -10.58 10.76 7.38
N THR A 109 -10.64 9.72 8.23
CA THR A 109 -9.95 8.45 8.00
C THR A 109 -10.56 7.70 6.82
N LYS A 110 -9.82 6.74 6.28
CA LYS A 110 -10.28 5.92 5.16
C LYS A 110 -11.63 5.27 5.47
N GLN A 111 -12.65 5.56 4.67
CA GLN A 111 -13.97 4.93 4.76
C GLN A 111 -13.91 3.57 4.08
N ALA A 112 -13.77 2.52 4.86
CA ALA A 112 -13.73 1.14 4.37
C ALA A 112 -14.16 0.15 5.44
N TYR A 113 -14.75 -0.96 5.02
CA TYR A 113 -14.99 -2.14 5.86
C TYR A 113 -14.74 -3.41 5.07
N THR A 114 -14.47 -4.49 5.78
CA THR A 114 -14.30 -5.83 5.20
C THR A 114 -15.41 -6.73 5.71
N THR A 115 -15.92 -7.59 4.84
CA THR A 115 -16.86 -8.68 5.16
C THR A 115 -16.33 -9.99 4.60
N ASN A 116 -16.46 -11.07 5.37
CA ASN A 116 -15.95 -12.38 4.99
C ASN A 116 -17.05 -13.20 4.30
N ARG A 117 -16.66 -14.11 3.41
CA ARG A 117 -17.58 -15.08 2.84
C ARG A 117 -17.86 -16.18 3.87
N VAL A 118 -19.13 -16.34 4.20
CA VAL A 118 -19.65 -17.38 5.10
C VAL A 118 -20.99 -17.85 4.52
N ASN A 119 -21.17 -19.13 4.27
CA ASN A 119 -22.42 -19.75 3.83
C ASN A 119 -23.09 -19.01 2.63
N GLY A 120 -22.31 -18.68 1.59
CA GLY A 120 -22.88 -18.06 0.38
C GLY A 120 -23.39 -16.62 0.51
N ASN A 121 -23.03 -15.91 1.61
CA ASN A 121 -23.45 -14.53 1.83
C ASN A 121 -22.83 -13.51 0.87
N ILE A 122 -21.78 -13.90 0.14
CA ILE A 122 -21.10 -13.11 -0.90
C ILE A 122 -21.00 -13.96 -2.15
N GLU A 123 -21.58 -13.49 -3.24
CA GLU A 123 -21.58 -14.17 -4.53
C GLU A 123 -21.39 -13.15 -5.66
N LEU A 124 -20.65 -13.54 -6.68
CA LEU A 124 -20.48 -12.76 -7.90
C LEU A 124 -21.51 -13.28 -8.93
N GLN A 125 -22.31 -12.38 -9.48
CA GLN A 125 -23.33 -12.71 -10.48
C GLN A 125 -23.25 -11.66 -11.58
N ASP A 126 -23.13 -12.04 -12.80
CA ASP A 126 -23.18 -11.25 -14.03
C ASP A 126 -23.23 -9.72 -13.91
N GLY A 127 -22.08 -9.10 -13.62
CA GLY A 127 -21.97 -7.66 -13.41
C GLY A 127 -22.49 -7.13 -12.06
N TYR A 128 -22.90 -8.02 -11.16
CA TYR A 128 -23.35 -7.70 -9.81
C TYR A 128 -22.59 -8.50 -8.76
N ILE A 129 -22.59 -8.00 -7.54
CA ILE A 129 -22.12 -8.74 -6.37
C ILE A 129 -23.18 -8.71 -5.28
N LYS A 130 -23.54 -9.89 -4.77
CA LYS A 130 -24.36 -10.04 -3.58
C LYS A 130 -23.52 -9.76 -2.35
N LEU A 131 -24.02 -8.90 -1.48
CA LEU A 131 -23.34 -8.51 -0.23
C LEU A 131 -24.32 -8.54 0.94
N PRO A 132 -23.87 -8.90 2.15
CA PRO A 132 -24.72 -8.89 3.33
C PRO A 132 -25.41 -7.54 3.52
N LYS A 133 -26.74 -7.56 3.81
CA LYS A 133 -27.61 -6.38 3.97
C LYS A 133 -27.80 -5.51 2.72
N LEU A 134 -26.83 -5.43 1.82
CA LEU A 134 -26.87 -4.63 0.59
C LEU A 134 -27.56 -5.33 -0.58
N LYS A 135 -27.75 -6.68 -0.49
CA LYS A 135 -28.24 -7.52 -1.59
C LYS A 135 -27.35 -7.39 -2.83
N LEU A 136 -27.93 -7.35 -4.03
CA LEU A 136 -27.20 -7.23 -5.30
C LEU A 136 -26.77 -5.79 -5.56
N VAL A 137 -25.47 -5.55 -5.70
CA VAL A 137 -24.89 -4.24 -6.02
C VAL A 137 -24.16 -4.33 -7.35
N LYS A 138 -24.44 -3.42 -8.27
CA LYS A 138 -23.79 -3.36 -9.58
C LYS A 138 -22.30 -3.07 -9.47
N ILE A 139 -21.46 -3.82 -10.20
CA ILE A 139 -20.02 -3.59 -10.31
C ILE A 139 -19.63 -3.34 -11.75
N LYS A 140 -18.57 -2.56 -11.97
CA LYS A 140 -17.91 -2.47 -13.28
C LYS A 140 -16.76 -3.48 -13.30
N GLN A 141 -17.08 -4.69 -13.72
CA GLN A 141 -16.12 -5.76 -13.87
C GLN A 141 -15.37 -5.58 -15.20
N HIS A 142 -14.06 -5.36 -15.14
CA HIS A 142 -13.19 -5.13 -16.30
C HIS A 142 -12.24 -6.30 -16.56
N ARG A 143 -12.31 -7.34 -15.74
CA ARG A 143 -11.59 -8.61 -15.88
C ARG A 143 -12.36 -9.70 -15.14
N GLU A 144 -12.27 -10.89 -15.61
CA GLU A 144 -12.87 -12.05 -14.98
C GLU A 144 -12.09 -12.51 -13.76
N ILE A 145 -12.79 -13.10 -12.81
CA ILE A 145 -12.21 -13.86 -11.72
C ILE A 145 -12.34 -15.33 -12.15
N PRO A 146 -11.23 -16.07 -12.26
CA PRO A 146 -11.28 -17.49 -12.65
C PRO A 146 -12.20 -18.29 -11.72
N THR A 147 -12.91 -19.27 -12.28
CA THR A 147 -13.93 -20.04 -11.55
C THR A 147 -13.35 -20.95 -10.47
N ASP A 148 -12.10 -21.36 -10.63
CA ASP A 148 -11.31 -22.12 -9.65
C ASP A 148 -10.87 -21.27 -8.43
N TYR A 149 -11.01 -19.94 -8.50
CA TYR A 149 -10.62 -19.04 -7.41
C TYR A 149 -11.70 -18.98 -6.33
N LYS A 150 -11.37 -19.44 -5.13
CA LYS A 150 -12.25 -19.43 -3.97
C LYS A 150 -12.34 -18.05 -3.35
N LEU A 151 -13.51 -17.43 -3.38
CA LEU A 151 -13.76 -16.12 -2.77
C LEU A 151 -13.67 -16.22 -1.23
N LYS A 152 -12.90 -15.33 -0.59
CA LYS A 152 -12.66 -15.32 0.87
C LYS A 152 -13.33 -14.15 1.56
N SER A 153 -13.16 -12.94 1.03
CA SER A 153 -13.70 -11.73 1.64
C SER A 153 -13.80 -10.59 0.64
N CYS A 154 -14.60 -9.59 0.98
CA CYS A 154 -14.72 -8.35 0.22
C CYS A 154 -14.42 -7.15 1.10
N THR A 155 -13.60 -6.22 0.60
CA THR A 155 -13.38 -4.92 1.24
C THR A 155 -14.03 -3.83 0.41
N ILE A 156 -15.05 -3.19 0.96
CA ILE A 156 -15.75 -2.07 0.35
C ILE A 156 -15.13 -0.77 0.85
N SER A 157 -14.88 0.17 -0.06
CA SER A 157 -14.27 1.46 0.27
C SER A 157 -14.89 2.61 -0.50
N LYS A 158 -14.89 3.81 0.12
CA LYS A 158 -15.30 5.07 -0.51
C LYS A 158 -14.11 6.02 -0.58
N THR A 159 -13.86 6.59 -1.76
CA THR A 159 -12.82 7.62 -1.96
C THR A 159 -13.29 8.99 -1.50
N LYS A 160 -12.35 9.93 -1.34
CA LYS A 160 -12.67 11.35 -1.06
C LYS A 160 -13.43 12.03 -2.22
N THR A 161 -13.40 11.44 -3.42
CA THR A 161 -14.16 11.89 -4.59
C THR A 161 -15.58 11.31 -4.65
N GLY A 162 -15.99 10.52 -3.65
CA GLY A 162 -17.32 9.91 -3.57
C GLY A 162 -17.46 8.60 -4.32
N LYS A 163 -16.41 8.10 -4.95
CA LYS A 163 -16.44 6.84 -5.69
C LYS A 163 -16.35 5.65 -4.74
N TYR A 164 -17.15 4.60 -5.02
CA TYR A 164 -17.07 3.34 -4.28
C TYR A 164 -16.28 2.29 -5.06
N TYR A 165 -15.55 1.48 -4.34
CA TYR A 165 -14.78 0.35 -4.86
C TYR A 165 -14.99 -0.88 -3.97
N ILE A 166 -14.94 -2.03 -4.59
CA ILE A 166 -14.87 -3.33 -3.92
C ILE A 166 -13.57 -4.02 -4.29
N SER A 167 -12.89 -4.55 -3.28
CA SER A 167 -11.70 -5.39 -3.44
C SER A 167 -12.09 -6.79 -2.98
N ILE A 168 -12.15 -7.73 -3.90
CA ILE A 168 -12.52 -9.12 -3.68
C ILE A 168 -11.23 -9.91 -3.48
N LEU A 169 -11.06 -10.48 -2.29
CA LEU A 169 -9.94 -11.37 -1.99
C LEU A 169 -10.33 -12.80 -2.36
N THR A 170 -9.50 -13.42 -3.17
CA THR A 170 -9.64 -14.83 -3.58
C THR A 170 -8.43 -15.64 -3.14
N GLU A 171 -8.62 -16.92 -2.95
CA GLU A 171 -7.62 -17.94 -2.70
C GLU A 171 -7.66 -18.96 -3.84
N TYR A 172 -6.51 -19.34 -4.36
CA TYR A 172 -6.37 -20.37 -5.39
C TYR A 172 -5.09 -21.18 -5.13
N GLU A 173 -5.03 -22.35 -5.71
CA GLU A 173 -3.86 -23.20 -5.62
C GLU A 173 -3.01 -23.04 -6.88
N LYS A 174 -1.74 -22.82 -6.70
CA LYS A 174 -0.76 -22.71 -7.78
C LYS A 174 0.56 -23.31 -7.34
N GLU A 175 1.14 -24.13 -8.17
CA GLU A 175 2.54 -24.50 -8.02
C GLU A 175 3.39 -23.40 -8.66
N ILE A 176 4.20 -22.75 -7.84
CA ILE A 176 5.19 -21.77 -8.32
C ILE A 176 6.55 -22.48 -8.24
N LYS A 177 7.02 -22.93 -9.40
CA LYS A 177 8.37 -23.50 -9.50
C LYS A 177 9.39 -22.37 -9.56
N PRO A 178 10.47 -22.44 -8.78
CA PRO A 178 11.58 -21.51 -8.92
C PRO A 178 12.11 -21.55 -10.36
N VAL A 179 12.38 -20.39 -10.92
CA VAL A 179 13.01 -20.26 -12.25
C VAL A 179 14.52 -20.25 -12.07
N SER A 180 15.24 -20.93 -12.97
CA SER A 180 16.72 -20.82 -13.05
C SER A 180 17.07 -19.36 -13.36
N ILE A 181 17.99 -18.80 -12.57
CA ILE A 181 18.39 -17.40 -12.68
C ILE A 181 19.44 -17.26 -13.79
N GLN A 182 19.06 -16.68 -14.91
CA GLN A 182 19.94 -16.38 -16.05
C GLN A 182 20.06 -14.87 -16.27
N LYS A 183 18.94 -14.15 -16.27
CA LYS A 183 18.90 -12.71 -16.50
C LYS A 183 18.73 -11.96 -15.18
N VAL A 184 19.77 -11.21 -14.81
CA VAL A 184 19.83 -10.48 -13.53
C VAL A 184 20.07 -9.00 -13.79
N VAL A 185 19.37 -8.13 -13.07
CA VAL A 185 19.59 -6.68 -13.10
C VAL A 185 19.72 -6.11 -11.69
N GLY A 186 20.66 -5.19 -11.51
CA GLY A 186 20.78 -4.34 -10.33
C GLY A 186 20.09 -2.99 -10.57
N LEU A 187 19.39 -2.47 -9.57
CA LEU A 187 18.72 -1.17 -9.65
C LEU A 187 19.20 -0.27 -8.51
N ASP A 188 19.80 0.85 -8.88
CA ASP A 188 20.12 1.92 -7.95
C ASP A 188 18.95 2.92 -7.87
N PHE A 189 18.61 3.38 -6.66
CA PHE A 189 17.53 4.34 -6.44
C PHE A 189 17.90 5.72 -6.95
N ALA A 190 17.14 6.27 -7.89
CA ALA A 190 17.34 7.60 -8.44
C ALA A 190 16.31 8.59 -7.88
N MET A 191 16.76 9.67 -7.21
CA MET A 191 15.87 10.71 -6.69
C MET A 191 15.20 11.57 -7.77
N ASP A 192 15.83 11.74 -8.90
CA ASP A 192 15.35 12.51 -10.04
C ASP A 192 14.64 11.64 -11.09
N GLY A 193 14.70 10.32 -10.94
CA GLY A 193 13.98 9.30 -11.69
C GLY A 193 13.25 8.33 -10.77
N LEU A 194 13.29 7.05 -11.09
CA LEU A 194 12.83 5.96 -10.22
C LEU A 194 14.03 5.08 -9.84
N TYR A 195 14.79 4.64 -10.83
CA TYR A 195 16.04 3.86 -10.70
C TYR A 195 16.93 4.09 -11.91
N VAL A 196 18.21 3.74 -11.75
CA VAL A 196 19.17 3.48 -12.84
C VAL A 196 19.43 1.97 -12.85
N GLU A 197 19.42 1.35 -14.02
CA GLU A 197 19.64 -0.09 -14.15
C GLU A 197 21.11 -0.41 -14.53
N SER A 198 21.54 -1.63 -14.25
CA SER A 198 22.95 -2.05 -14.34
C SER A 198 23.42 -2.43 -15.74
N GLU A 199 22.53 -2.71 -16.70
CA GLU A 199 22.91 -3.27 -18.01
C GLU A 199 23.45 -2.18 -18.95
N GLN A 200 22.67 -1.14 -19.18
CA GLN A 200 23.01 -0.02 -20.06
C GLN A 200 23.12 1.32 -19.32
N GLY A 201 22.84 1.35 -18.02
CA GLY A 201 22.78 2.58 -17.25
C GLY A 201 21.51 3.41 -17.53
N GLU A 202 20.51 2.78 -18.12
CA GLU A 202 19.27 3.47 -18.42
C GLU A 202 18.53 3.87 -17.15
N LYS A 203 18.01 5.11 -17.17
CA LYS A 203 17.26 5.67 -16.09
C LYS A 203 15.76 5.58 -16.36
N ALA A 204 15.02 4.97 -15.42
CA ALA A 204 13.57 5.01 -15.45
C ALA A 204 13.08 6.43 -15.14
N ASN A 205 12.77 7.19 -16.19
CA ASN A 205 12.36 8.59 -16.11
C ASN A 205 10.97 8.71 -15.50
N TYR A 206 10.91 8.92 -14.18
CA TYR A 206 9.67 9.17 -13.47
C TYR A 206 9.11 10.58 -13.79
N PRO A 207 7.87 10.71 -14.30
CA PRO A 207 7.35 12.01 -14.79
C PRO A 207 7.06 13.04 -13.68
N ARG A 208 7.34 12.77 -12.42
CA ARG A 208 7.15 13.69 -11.28
C ARG A 208 5.73 14.29 -11.24
N PHE A 209 4.72 13.44 -11.30
CA PHE A 209 3.29 13.82 -11.44
C PHE A 209 2.81 14.82 -10.39
N TYR A 210 3.32 14.74 -9.16
CA TYR A 210 2.99 15.72 -8.13
C TYR A 210 3.57 17.09 -8.46
N ARG A 211 4.86 17.15 -8.85
CA ARG A 211 5.53 18.42 -9.20
C ARG A 211 4.87 19.10 -10.40
N GLN A 212 4.48 18.34 -11.43
CA GLN A 212 3.74 18.88 -12.59
C GLN A 212 2.37 19.44 -12.21
N SER A 213 1.81 19.04 -11.07
CA SER A 213 0.48 19.46 -10.64
C SER A 213 0.51 20.43 -9.45
N ILE A 214 1.69 20.80 -8.93
CA ILE A 214 1.84 21.50 -7.64
C ILE A 214 1.17 22.88 -7.66
N ASP A 215 1.38 23.67 -8.71
CA ASP A 215 0.84 25.03 -8.81
C ASP A 215 -0.68 25.02 -8.93
N LYS A 216 -1.21 24.12 -9.77
CA LYS A 216 -2.65 23.89 -9.88
C LYS A 216 -3.26 23.44 -8.55
N LEU A 217 -2.59 22.53 -7.86
CA LEU A 217 -3.05 22.03 -6.56
C LEU A 217 -3.02 23.15 -5.51
N ALA A 218 -1.95 23.95 -5.46
CA ALA A 218 -1.82 25.08 -4.54
C ALA A 218 -2.92 26.14 -4.79
N LYS A 219 -3.19 26.49 -6.06
CA LYS A 219 -4.29 27.40 -6.45
C LYS A 219 -5.64 26.88 -5.95
N GLU A 220 -5.99 25.62 -6.24
CA GLU A 220 -7.28 25.05 -5.86
C GLU A 220 -7.41 24.87 -4.32
N GLN A 221 -6.32 24.62 -3.60
CA GLN A 221 -6.28 24.57 -2.15
C GLN A 221 -6.45 25.97 -1.53
N SER A 222 -5.81 27.02 -2.08
CA SER A 222 -5.98 28.39 -1.64
C SER A 222 -7.43 28.85 -1.80
N ILE A 223 -8.08 28.52 -2.93
CA ILE A 223 -9.51 28.80 -3.11
C ILE A 223 -10.35 28.04 -2.07
N LEU A 224 -9.99 26.79 -1.76
CA LEU A 224 -10.72 25.99 -0.76
C LEU A 224 -10.60 26.58 0.64
N SER A 225 -9.43 27.05 1.04
CA SER A 225 -9.19 27.61 2.39
C SER A 225 -10.00 28.87 2.67
N ARG A 226 -10.29 29.69 1.64
CA ARG A 226 -11.08 30.94 1.76
C ARG A 226 -12.58 30.70 1.82
N ARG A 227 -13.08 29.50 1.53
CA ARG A 227 -14.52 29.20 1.50
C ARG A 227 -15.03 28.76 2.87
N LYS A 228 -16.25 29.19 3.21
CA LYS A 228 -16.93 28.76 4.44
C LYS A 228 -17.09 27.23 4.43
N LYS A 229 -16.46 26.57 5.38
CA LYS A 229 -16.45 25.11 5.53
C LYS A 229 -17.90 24.59 5.67
N GLY A 230 -18.23 23.55 4.89
CA GLY A 230 -19.57 22.94 4.87
C GLY A 230 -20.56 23.60 3.90
N SER A 231 -20.23 24.77 3.29
CA SER A 231 -21.08 25.34 2.25
C SER A 231 -21.04 24.53 0.95
N ALA A 232 -22.07 24.65 0.11
CA ALA A 232 -22.13 24.00 -1.19
C ALA A 232 -20.92 24.37 -2.08
N ARG A 233 -20.50 25.65 -2.03
CA ARG A 233 -19.31 26.13 -2.77
C ARG A 233 -18.03 25.52 -2.23
N TRP A 234 -17.90 25.31 -0.92
CA TRP A 234 -16.77 24.63 -0.29
C TRP A 234 -16.72 23.15 -0.69
N GLU A 235 -17.85 22.44 -0.66
CA GLU A 235 -17.91 21.02 -1.06
C GLU A 235 -17.53 20.83 -2.55
N LYS A 236 -18.03 21.70 -3.44
CA LYS A 236 -17.64 21.68 -4.86
C LYS A 236 -16.13 21.86 -5.03
N GLN A 237 -15.53 22.79 -4.28
CA GLN A 237 -14.09 23.04 -4.35
C GLN A 237 -13.28 21.89 -3.73
N ARG A 238 -13.72 21.38 -2.57
CA ARG A 238 -13.10 20.21 -1.93
C ARG A 238 -13.06 19.01 -2.89
N LEU A 239 -14.12 18.81 -3.67
CA LEU A 239 -14.18 17.75 -4.66
C LEU A 239 -13.17 17.97 -5.81
N LYS A 240 -12.95 19.21 -6.26
CA LYS A 240 -11.91 19.53 -7.26
C LYS A 240 -10.52 19.18 -6.75
N VAL A 241 -10.18 19.60 -5.54
CA VAL A 241 -8.90 19.26 -4.89
C VAL A 241 -8.74 17.74 -4.74
N ALA A 242 -9.80 17.05 -4.30
CA ALA A 242 -9.78 15.59 -4.16
C ALA A 242 -9.56 14.87 -5.50
N LYS A 243 -10.15 15.36 -6.60
CA LYS A 243 -9.95 14.82 -7.96
C LYS A 243 -8.52 14.99 -8.45
N LEU A 244 -7.87 16.13 -8.16
CA LEU A 244 -6.46 16.36 -8.51
C LEU A 244 -5.55 15.37 -7.78
N HIS A 245 -5.72 15.20 -6.46
CA HIS A 245 -4.97 14.20 -5.70
C HIS A 245 -5.21 12.77 -6.21
N GLU A 246 -6.47 12.42 -6.56
CA GLU A 246 -6.78 11.10 -7.12
C GLU A 246 -6.10 10.89 -8.48
N LYS A 247 -6.07 11.91 -9.35
CA LYS A 247 -5.38 11.86 -10.64
C LYS A 247 -3.88 11.58 -10.45
N ILE A 248 -3.20 12.38 -9.62
CA ILE A 248 -1.76 12.22 -9.34
C ILE A 248 -1.46 10.82 -8.79
N ALA A 249 -2.25 10.35 -7.81
CA ALA A 249 -2.07 9.03 -7.24
C ALA A 249 -2.27 7.90 -8.25
N ASN A 250 -3.25 8.03 -9.15
CA ASN A 250 -3.51 7.04 -10.19
C ASN A 250 -2.42 7.02 -11.26
N GLN A 251 -1.94 8.19 -11.71
CA GLN A 251 -0.85 8.31 -12.68
C GLN A 251 0.42 7.65 -12.13
N ARG A 252 0.80 7.99 -10.87
CA ARG A 252 1.94 7.36 -10.19
C ARG A 252 1.78 5.85 -10.14
N LYS A 253 0.64 5.37 -9.65
CA LYS A 253 0.37 3.95 -9.52
C LYS A 253 0.46 3.23 -10.86
N ASN A 254 -0.08 3.82 -11.93
CA ASN A 254 -0.03 3.25 -13.27
C ASN A 254 1.42 3.13 -13.76
N PHE A 255 2.21 4.20 -13.66
CA PHE A 255 3.63 4.19 -14.03
C PHE A 255 4.40 3.09 -13.29
N LEU A 256 4.26 3.03 -11.96
CA LEU A 256 4.95 2.03 -11.14
C LEU A 256 4.51 0.59 -11.46
N HIS A 257 3.25 0.39 -11.86
CA HIS A 257 2.80 -0.92 -12.33
C HIS A 257 3.41 -1.31 -13.67
N HIS A 258 3.59 -0.37 -14.61
CA HIS A 258 4.25 -0.62 -15.89
C HIS A 258 5.71 -0.99 -15.65
N GLN A 259 6.49 -0.14 -14.96
CA GLN A 259 7.88 -0.38 -14.67
C GLN A 259 8.13 -1.72 -13.94
N SER A 260 7.37 -1.98 -12.90
CA SER A 260 7.51 -3.26 -12.17
C SER A 260 7.02 -4.49 -12.96
N LYS A 261 6.14 -4.32 -13.97
CA LYS A 261 5.75 -5.40 -14.87
C LYS A 261 6.86 -5.71 -15.87
N GLU A 262 7.41 -4.68 -16.48
CA GLU A 262 8.50 -4.76 -17.45
C GLU A 262 9.69 -5.51 -16.87
N LEU A 263 10.22 -5.07 -15.71
CA LEU A 263 11.33 -5.74 -15.03
C LEU A 263 10.99 -7.20 -14.67
N ALA A 264 9.80 -7.45 -14.10
CA ALA A 264 9.42 -8.82 -13.74
C ALA A 264 9.22 -9.74 -14.95
N THR A 265 8.95 -9.19 -16.15
CA THR A 265 8.85 -9.97 -17.38
C THR A 265 10.23 -10.25 -17.96
N THR A 266 11.13 -9.26 -17.93
CA THR A 266 12.44 -9.31 -18.59
C THR A 266 13.48 -10.10 -17.80
N TYR A 267 13.52 -9.94 -16.47
CA TYR A 267 14.57 -10.49 -15.60
C TYR A 267 14.06 -11.62 -14.71
N ASP A 268 14.95 -12.54 -14.36
CA ASP A 268 14.67 -13.66 -13.44
C ASP A 268 14.98 -13.28 -12.00
N ALA A 269 15.95 -12.40 -11.79
CA ALA A 269 16.23 -11.78 -10.51
C ALA A 269 16.45 -10.27 -10.67
N VAL A 270 15.88 -9.51 -9.72
CA VAL A 270 16.12 -8.07 -9.61
C VAL A 270 16.73 -7.79 -8.25
N ILE A 271 17.81 -7.04 -8.23
CA ILE A 271 18.60 -6.73 -7.04
C ILE A 271 18.44 -5.25 -6.72
N ILE A 272 18.15 -4.93 -5.47
CA ILE A 272 17.98 -3.56 -4.98
C ILE A 272 18.64 -3.40 -3.61
N GLU A 273 18.92 -2.18 -3.20
CA GLU A 273 19.28 -1.87 -1.82
C GLU A 273 18.06 -1.88 -0.89
N ASP A 274 18.24 -2.32 0.37
CA ASP A 274 17.20 -2.26 1.42
C ASP A 274 17.15 -0.88 2.09
N LEU A 275 16.77 0.15 1.32
CA LEU A 275 16.79 1.54 1.74
C LEU A 275 15.74 1.87 2.81
N ASP A 276 16.15 2.59 3.86
CA ASP A 276 15.23 3.23 4.79
C ASP A 276 14.63 4.52 4.21
N MET A 277 13.60 4.37 3.40
CA MET A 277 12.90 5.51 2.77
C MET A 277 12.29 6.48 3.78
N LYS A 278 11.99 6.04 5.01
CA LYS A 278 11.46 6.92 6.06
C LYS A 278 12.57 7.78 6.65
N GLY A 279 13.73 7.19 6.91
CA GLY A 279 14.92 7.90 7.34
C GLY A 279 15.37 8.93 6.30
N MET A 280 15.50 8.52 5.03
CA MET A 280 15.86 9.40 3.92
C MET A 280 14.89 10.57 3.74
N SER A 281 13.59 10.35 3.89
CA SER A 281 12.57 11.40 3.81
C SER A 281 12.73 12.48 4.88
N LYS A 282 13.29 12.12 6.05
CA LYS A 282 13.47 13.06 7.18
C LYS A 282 14.82 13.75 7.15
N ALA A 283 15.89 13.01 6.84
CA ALA A 283 17.26 13.42 7.06
C ALA A 283 17.71 14.62 6.18
N LEU A 284 17.16 14.80 4.98
CA LEU A 284 17.68 15.75 3.99
C LEU A 284 16.60 16.65 3.36
N ASN A 285 15.46 16.84 4.00
CA ASN A 285 14.30 17.55 3.45
C ASN A 285 13.81 17.02 2.08
N PHE A 286 14.24 15.82 1.69
CA PHE A 286 13.86 15.17 0.42
C PHE A 286 12.45 14.56 0.45
N GLY A 287 11.67 14.81 1.49
CA GLY A 287 10.34 14.23 1.68
C GLY A 287 9.42 14.36 0.47
N LYS A 288 9.43 15.53 -0.21
CA LYS A 288 8.64 15.72 -1.44
C LYS A 288 9.07 14.78 -2.57
N SER A 289 10.37 14.63 -2.81
CA SER A 289 10.91 13.78 -3.88
C SER A 289 10.71 12.31 -3.60
N VAL A 290 11.03 11.86 -2.39
CA VAL A 290 10.86 10.47 -1.94
C VAL A 290 9.38 10.05 -2.00
N HIS A 291 8.46 10.91 -1.52
CA HIS A 291 7.03 10.62 -1.58
C HIS A 291 6.45 10.70 -2.99
N ASP A 292 6.97 11.58 -3.86
CA ASP A 292 6.54 11.67 -5.24
C ASP A 292 7.00 10.46 -6.05
N ASN A 293 8.25 10.03 -5.88
CA ASN A 293 8.84 8.87 -6.56
C ASN A 293 8.06 7.56 -6.28
N GLY A 294 7.74 7.28 -5.02
CA GLY A 294 6.94 6.11 -4.64
C GLY A 294 7.71 4.78 -4.64
N TRP A 295 9.03 4.80 -4.40
CA TRP A 295 9.93 3.63 -4.37
C TRP A 295 9.37 2.44 -3.57
N GLY A 296 8.89 2.65 -2.35
CA GLY A 296 8.32 1.57 -1.53
C GLY A 296 7.06 0.92 -2.15
N MET A 297 6.28 1.66 -2.96
CA MET A 297 5.18 1.11 -3.72
C MET A 297 5.68 0.30 -4.92
N PHE A 298 6.71 0.79 -5.61
CA PHE A 298 7.37 0.11 -6.72
C PHE A 298 7.96 -1.23 -6.27
N THR A 299 8.75 -1.25 -5.22
CA THR A 299 9.38 -2.48 -4.69
C THR A 299 8.33 -3.49 -4.23
N THR A 300 7.22 -3.03 -3.64
CA THR A 300 6.08 -3.90 -3.31
C THR A 300 5.45 -4.51 -4.55
N PHE A 301 5.26 -3.73 -5.63
CA PHE A 301 4.69 -4.25 -6.88
C PHE A 301 5.64 -5.22 -7.58
N LEU A 302 6.91 -4.94 -7.56
CA LEU A 302 7.95 -5.78 -8.15
C LEU A 302 8.03 -7.12 -7.41
N ALA A 303 8.08 -7.09 -6.07
CA ALA A 303 8.19 -8.29 -5.24
C ALA A 303 7.08 -9.32 -5.51
N TYR A 304 5.81 -8.91 -5.50
CA TYR A 304 4.75 -9.89 -5.74
C TYR A 304 4.69 -10.39 -7.19
N LYS A 305 5.05 -9.54 -8.16
CA LYS A 305 5.06 -9.94 -9.59
C LYS A 305 6.16 -10.94 -9.90
N LEU A 306 7.36 -10.74 -9.35
CA LEU A 306 8.45 -11.71 -9.44
C LEU A 306 8.05 -13.02 -8.75
N LYS A 307 7.53 -12.95 -7.52
CA LYS A 307 7.07 -14.12 -6.77
C LYS A 307 5.99 -14.92 -7.50
N GLU A 308 5.01 -14.27 -8.13
CA GLU A 308 3.96 -14.94 -8.94
C GLU A 308 4.54 -15.74 -10.13
N GLN A 309 5.77 -15.42 -10.56
CA GLN A 309 6.49 -16.06 -11.68
C GLN A 309 7.60 -17.01 -11.24
N GLY A 310 7.81 -17.24 -9.93
CA GLY A 310 8.90 -18.06 -9.41
C GLY A 310 10.27 -17.36 -9.46
N LYS A 311 10.28 -16.06 -9.70
CA LYS A 311 11.46 -15.19 -9.82
C LYS A 311 11.77 -14.49 -8.49
N GLN A 312 12.94 -13.86 -8.38
CA GLN A 312 13.44 -13.34 -7.11
C GLN A 312 13.61 -11.82 -7.08
N LEU A 313 13.25 -11.19 -5.96
CA LEU A 313 13.68 -9.84 -5.58
C LEU A 313 14.70 -9.98 -4.44
N ILE A 314 15.94 -9.60 -4.70
CA ILE A 314 17.04 -9.69 -3.75
C ILE A 314 17.31 -8.30 -3.20
N LYS A 315 17.44 -8.21 -1.88
CA LYS A 315 17.82 -6.97 -1.21
C LYS A 315 19.19 -7.11 -0.62
N ILE A 316 20.10 -6.24 -1.04
CA ILE A 316 21.43 -6.12 -0.42
C ILE A 316 21.36 -5.17 0.79
N ASP A 317 22.38 -5.25 1.63
CA ASP A 317 22.49 -4.42 2.82
C ASP A 317 22.54 -2.93 2.44
N LYS A 318 21.79 -2.10 3.15
CA LYS A 318 21.73 -0.64 2.96
C LYS A 318 23.06 0.09 3.21
N TRP A 319 24.01 -0.56 3.90
CA TRP A 319 25.34 -0.03 4.19
C TRP A 319 26.39 -0.47 3.17
N PHE A 320 26.01 -1.30 2.20
CA PHE A 320 26.91 -1.67 1.13
C PHE A 320 27.36 -0.42 0.36
N PRO A 321 28.67 -0.20 0.17
CA PRO A 321 29.21 1.03 -0.42
C PRO A 321 29.07 1.05 -1.95
N SER A 322 27.87 0.87 -2.49
CA SER A 322 27.57 0.74 -3.91
C SER A 322 28.12 1.91 -4.74
N THR A 323 27.96 3.15 -4.26
CA THR A 323 28.44 4.37 -4.94
C THR A 323 29.94 4.65 -4.77
N LYS A 324 30.58 4.04 -3.76
CA LYS A 324 31.99 4.30 -3.42
C LYS A 324 32.97 3.24 -3.97
N LYS A 325 32.47 2.15 -4.51
CA LYS A 325 33.25 1.01 -5.04
C LYS A 325 33.31 1.10 -6.55
N CYS A 326 34.50 0.85 -7.13
CA CYS A 326 34.65 0.68 -8.56
C CYS A 326 34.02 -0.64 -9.00
N SER A 327 33.11 -0.60 -9.96
CA SER A 327 32.49 -1.82 -10.49
C SER A 327 33.46 -2.71 -11.31
N TYR A 328 34.55 -2.13 -11.78
CA TYR A 328 35.58 -2.84 -12.54
C TYR A 328 36.64 -3.51 -11.64
N CYS A 329 37.35 -2.72 -10.81
CA CYS A 329 38.49 -3.24 -10.03
C CYS A 329 38.21 -3.42 -8.54
N GLY A 330 37.03 -3.00 -8.03
CA GLY A 330 36.65 -3.14 -6.62
C GLY A 330 37.23 -2.10 -5.65
N THR A 331 38.16 -1.25 -6.11
CA THR A 331 38.77 -0.20 -5.26
C THR A 331 37.72 0.76 -4.73
N LYS A 332 37.84 1.10 -3.44
CA LYS A 332 36.91 2.03 -2.78
C LYS A 332 37.52 3.42 -2.72
N LYS A 333 36.74 4.46 -3.01
CA LYS A 333 37.11 5.86 -2.80
C LYS A 333 35.99 6.65 -2.13
N LYS A 334 36.34 7.78 -1.49
CA LYS A 334 35.34 8.74 -1.02
C LYS A 334 34.76 9.49 -2.22
N MET A 335 33.45 9.63 -2.26
CA MET A 335 32.74 10.44 -3.24
C MET A 335 31.84 11.45 -2.55
N SER A 336 31.79 12.67 -3.07
CA SER A 336 30.82 13.68 -2.62
C SER A 336 29.45 13.42 -3.27
N LEU A 337 28.39 13.96 -2.66
CA LEU A 337 27.04 13.86 -3.22
C LEU A 337 26.85 14.65 -4.51
N SER A 338 27.74 15.62 -4.79
CA SER A 338 27.71 16.45 -6.00
C SER A 338 28.39 15.80 -7.19
N GLU A 339 29.31 14.85 -6.96
CA GLU A 339 29.97 14.13 -8.04
C GLU A 339 28.98 13.22 -8.78
N ARG A 340 28.93 13.35 -10.11
CA ARG A 340 28.05 12.54 -10.98
C ARG A 340 28.78 11.47 -11.75
N THR A 341 30.08 11.64 -11.94
CA THR A 341 30.93 10.68 -12.66
C THR A 341 31.88 10.01 -11.67
N TYR A 342 31.96 8.71 -11.73
CA TYR A 342 32.90 7.90 -10.99
C TYR A 342 34.22 7.80 -11.79
N HIS A 343 35.32 8.30 -11.24
CA HIS A 343 36.65 8.18 -11.77
C HIS A 343 37.50 7.28 -10.86
N CYS A 344 38.00 6.16 -11.36
CA CYS A 344 38.83 5.24 -10.60
C CYS A 344 40.32 5.44 -10.89
N SER A 345 41.19 5.14 -9.92
CA SER A 345 42.66 5.08 -10.11
C SER A 345 43.09 4.03 -11.13
N CYS A 346 42.28 3.03 -11.42
CA CYS A 346 42.52 2.04 -12.45
C CYS A 346 42.23 2.53 -13.90
N GLY A 347 41.84 3.81 -14.05
CA GLY A 347 41.46 4.40 -15.33
C GLY A 347 39.98 4.25 -15.70
N PHE A 348 39.19 3.49 -14.93
CA PHE A 348 37.77 3.29 -15.22
C PHE A 348 36.96 4.55 -14.92
N VAL A 349 36.11 4.98 -15.88
CA VAL A 349 35.23 6.16 -15.79
C VAL A 349 33.83 5.76 -16.18
N LEU A 350 32.86 6.06 -15.33
CA LEU A 350 31.45 5.75 -15.59
C LEU A 350 30.53 6.74 -14.84
N ASP A 351 29.28 6.87 -15.27
CA ASP A 351 28.24 7.55 -14.47
C ASP A 351 28.15 6.90 -13.08
N ARG A 352 28.05 7.72 -12.03
CA ARG A 352 28.07 7.24 -10.65
C ARG A 352 26.92 6.30 -10.33
N ASP A 353 25.71 6.64 -10.79
CA ASP A 353 24.50 5.89 -10.47
C ASP A 353 24.49 4.57 -11.29
N HIS A 354 25.06 4.57 -12.52
CA HIS A 354 25.27 3.34 -13.29
C HIS A 354 26.34 2.43 -12.64
N ASN A 355 27.49 2.99 -12.23
CA ASN A 355 28.50 2.23 -11.46
C ASN A 355 27.90 1.61 -10.19
N SER A 356 27.03 2.36 -9.48
CA SER A 356 26.32 1.87 -8.30
C SER A 356 25.40 0.69 -8.65
N ALA A 357 24.62 0.80 -9.72
CA ALA A 357 23.71 -0.26 -10.15
C ALA A 357 24.45 -1.57 -10.50
N ILE A 358 25.62 -1.48 -11.16
CA ILE A 358 26.49 -2.62 -11.43
C ILE A 358 27.01 -3.25 -10.12
N ASN A 359 27.44 -2.42 -9.16
CA ASN A 359 27.90 -2.91 -7.85
C ASN A 359 26.78 -3.59 -7.07
N ILE A 360 25.55 -3.05 -7.13
CA ILE A 360 24.34 -3.67 -6.53
C ILE A 360 24.09 -5.05 -7.16
N LYS A 361 24.16 -5.15 -8.51
CA LYS A 361 24.04 -6.42 -9.24
C LYS A 361 25.07 -7.43 -8.76
N ASN A 362 26.35 -7.05 -8.75
CA ASN A 362 27.45 -7.94 -8.40
C ASN A 362 27.36 -8.44 -6.95
N GLU A 363 26.99 -7.56 -6.01
CA GLU A 363 26.76 -7.95 -4.60
C GLU A 363 25.58 -8.91 -4.45
N GLY A 364 24.50 -8.67 -5.16
CA GLY A 364 23.36 -9.60 -5.15
C GLY A 364 23.68 -10.97 -5.77
N LEU A 365 24.49 -11.00 -6.83
CA LEU A 365 24.98 -12.27 -7.39
C LEU A 365 25.86 -13.03 -6.40
N ARG A 366 26.72 -12.32 -5.64
CA ARG A 366 27.51 -12.91 -4.54
C ARG A 366 26.65 -13.53 -3.44
N LEU A 367 25.49 -12.98 -3.16
CA LEU A 367 24.54 -13.51 -2.17
C LEU A 367 23.71 -14.69 -2.70
N LEU A 368 23.69 -14.91 -4.00
CA LEU A 368 23.00 -16.04 -4.65
C LEU A 368 23.89 -17.25 -4.81
N ALA A 369 25.23 -17.05 -4.91
CA ALA A 369 26.23 -18.10 -4.97
C ALA A 369 26.50 -18.69 -3.58
#